data_60c14930203ca83d08792973120183bf
#
_entry.id   60c14930203ca83d08792973120183bf
#
_cell.length_a   1.000
_cell.length_b   1.000
_cell.length_c   1.000
_cell.angle_alpha   90.00
_cell.angle_beta   90.00
_cell.angle_gamma   90.00
#
_symmetry.space_group_name_H-M   'P 1'
#
loop_
_entity.id
_entity.type
_entity.pdbx_description
1 polymer ?
#
loop_
_entity_poly.entity_id
_entity_poly.type
_entity_poly.pdbx_seq_one_letter_code
_entity_poly.pdbx_strand_id
1 'polypeptide(L)'
;PTETQLKQELKQAESSKNAPNQAETTEALQSALNWLAERKESQTRSEQYQKVIDDFPKMTQELRRQLVLESNKILPNGDDLPAAELEQQILQTSSLLLEQARLLQQEQDHTREISDSLGQLPQQQTDARRALTEVQRRLQAQPANPTTPYAQAALALLQTEAAARKAKVDELELA
;
A
#
# COMPACT_ATOMS: atom_id res chain seq x y z
N PRO A 1 -17.45 -8.66 -12.56
CA PRO A 1 -18.49 -7.64 -12.42
C PRO A 1 -17.88 -6.26 -12.19
N THR A 2 -18.51 -5.22 -12.71
CA THR A 2 -18.11 -3.84 -12.50
C THR A 2 -18.82 -3.25 -11.27
N GLU A 3 -18.26 -2.21 -10.68
CA GLU A 3 -18.88 -1.51 -9.54
C GLU A 3 -20.30 -1.00 -9.87
N THR A 4 -20.47 -0.49 -11.08
CA THR A 4 -21.78 0.02 -11.55
C THR A 4 -22.81 -1.10 -11.63
N GLN A 5 -22.41 -2.27 -12.15
CA GLN A 5 -23.29 -3.45 -12.23
C GLN A 5 -23.72 -3.90 -10.84
N LEU A 6 -22.76 -4.08 -9.93
CA LEU A 6 -23.07 -4.52 -8.55
C LEU A 6 -23.95 -3.53 -7.79
N LYS A 7 -23.73 -2.23 -7.95
CA LYS A 7 -24.62 -1.20 -7.36
C LYS A 7 -26.02 -1.23 -7.92
N GLN A 8 -26.18 -1.55 -9.21
CA GLN A 8 -27.47 -1.68 -9.86
C GLN A 8 -28.21 -2.93 -9.40
N GLU A 9 -27.52 -4.08 -9.33
CA GLU A 9 -28.06 -5.33 -8.80
C GLU A 9 -28.44 -5.20 -7.31
N LEU A 10 -27.64 -4.48 -6.52
CA LEU A 10 -27.93 -4.20 -5.11
C LEU A 10 -29.25 -3.43 -4.96
N LYS A 11 -29.42 -2.35 -5.74
CA LYS A 11 -30.67 -1.57 -5.74
C LYS A 11 -31.89 -2.41 -6.16
N GLN A 12 -31.71 -3.30 -7.12
CA GLN A 12 -32.77 -4.21 -7.54
C GLN A 12 -33.12 -5.23 -6.43
N ALA A 13 -32.11 -5.78 -5.77
CA ALA A 13 -32.30 -6.71 -4.65
C ALA A 13 -33.02 -6.04 -3.47
N GLU A 14 -32.64 -4.80 -3.12
CA GLU A 14 -33.29 -4.00 -2.06
C GLU A 14 -34.75 -3.66 -2.39
N SER A 15 -35.05 -3.44 -3.67
CA SER A 15 -36.41 -3.10 -4.13
C SER A 15 -37.38 -4.30 -4.16
N SER A 16 -36.84 -5.52 -4.18
CA SER A 16 -37.59 -6.76 -4.34
C SER A 16 -38.08 -7.33 -3.00
N LYS A 17 -38.98 -6.63 -2.32
CA LYS A 17 -39.44 -6.87 -0.94
C LYS A 17 -39.91 -8.29 -0.57
N ASN A 18 -40.08 -9.21 -1.53
CA ASN A 18 -40.57 -10.57 -1.29
C ASN A 18 -39.74 -11.66 -2.02
N ALA A 19 -38.50 -11.36 -2.43
CA ALA A 19 -37.67 -12.36 -3.09
C ALA A 19 -37.11 -13.35 -2.05
N PRO A 20 -37.13 -14.68 -2.33
CA PRO A 20 -36.46 -15.63 -1.45
C PRO A 20 -34.96 -15.29 -1.37
N ASN A 21 -34.40 -15.32 -0.18
CA ASN A 21 -33.00 -15.01 0.11
C ASN A 21 -32.57 -13.57 -0.21
N GLN A 22 -33.49 -12.60 -0.13
CA GLN A 22 -33.19 -11.18 -0.38
C GLN A 22 -32.05 -10.65 0.51
N ALA A 23 -32.13 -10.93 1.82
CA ALA A 23 -31.13 -10.46 2.78
C ALA A 23 -29.74 -10.99 2.44
N GLU A 24 -29.63 -12.30 2.14
CA GLU A 24 -28.38 -12.96 1.77
C GLU A 24 -27.84 -12.45 0.43
N THR A 25 -28.72 -12.16 -0.53
CA THR A 25 -28.37 -11.57 -1.82
C THR A 25 -27.77 -10.16 -1.64
N THR A 26 -28.42 -9.34 -0.82
CA THR A 26 -27.99 -7.97 -0.51
C THR A 26 -26.63 -7.98 0.20
N GLU A 27 -26.45 -8.86 1.19
CA GLU A 27 -25.19 -9.01 1.93
C GLU A 27 -24.05 -9.48 1.00
N ALA A 28 -24.32 -10.44 0.11
CA ALA A 28 -23.33 -10.89 -0.87
C ALA A 28 -22.91 -9.78 -1.83
N LEU A 29 -23.82 -8.98 -2.34
CA LEU A 29 -23.53 -7.87 -3.24
C LEU A 29 -22.78 -6.75 -2.51
N GLN A 30 -23.11 -6.45 -1.27
CA GLN A 30 -22.41 -5.48 -0.45
C GLN A 30 -20.98 -5.93 -0.14
N SER A 31 -20.79 -7.20 0.19
CA SER A 31 -19.46 -7.79 0.36
C SER A 31 -18.64 -7.77 -0.93
N ALA A 32 -19.28 -8.01 -2.08
CA ALA A 32 -18.63 -7.89 -3.38
C ALA A 32 -18.13 -6.47 -3.68
N LEU A 33 -18.91 -5.44 -3.31
CA LEU A 33 -18.48 -4.04 -3.42
C LEU A 33 -17.28 -3.71 -2.51
N ASN A 34 -17.26 -4.25 -1.29
CA ASN A 34 -16.12 -4.09 -0.38
C ASN A 34 -14.84 -4.72 -0.98
N TRP A 35 -14.94 -5.90 -1.56
CA TRP A 35 -13.80 -6.53 -2.24
C TRP A 35 -13.31 -5.75 -3.46
N LEU A 36 -14.19 -5.07 -4.18
CA LEU A 36 -13.77 -4.15 -5.25
C LEU A 36 -13.00 -2.93 -4.71
N ALA A 37 -13.41 -2.40 -3.57
CA ALA A 37 -12.68 -1.31 -2.92
C ALA A 37 -11.28 -1.77 -2.48
N GLU A 38 -11.16 -2.92 -1.81
CA GLU A 38 -9.88 -3.51 -1.42
C GLU A 38 -8.97 -3.77 -2.63
N ARG A 39 -9.53 -4.29 -3.73
CA ARG A 39 -8.78 -4.46 -4.98
C ARG A 39 -8.19 -3.15 -5.48
N LYS A 40 -8.99 -2.09 -5.49
CA LYS A 40 -8.55 -0.76 -5.94
C LYS A 40 -7.44 -0.21 -5.05
N GLU A 41 -7.54 -0.38 -3.75
CA GLU A 41 -6.49 0.03 -2.82
C GLU A 41 -5.18 -0.74 -3.07
N SER A 42 -5.23 -2.06 -3.23
CA SER A 42 -4.05 -2.86 -3.56
C SER A 42 -3.42 -2.45 -4.89
N GLN A 43 -4.23 -2.14 -5.90
CA GLN A 43 -3.73 -1.63 -7.18
C GLN A 43 -3.03 -0.27 -7.02
N THR A 44 -3.61 0.65 -6.26
CA THR A 44 -3.00 1.95 -5.97
C THR A 44 -1.64 1.80 -5.25
N ARG A 45 -1.56 0.89 -4.25
CA ARG A 45 -0.29 0.60 -3.57
C ARG A 45 0.74 -0.03 -4.51
N SER A 46 0.32 -0.94 -5.38
CA SER A 46 1.20 -1.52 -6.41
C SER A 46 1.79 -0.45 -7.33
N GLU A 47 0.97 0.50 -7.77
CA GLU A 47 1.42 1.63 -8.59
C GLU A 47 2.42 2.53 -7.85
N GLN A 48 2.21 2.75 -6.55
CA GLN A 48 3.14 3.49 -5.70
C GLN A 48 4.48 2.77 -5.55
N TYR A 49 4.48 1.47 -5.28
CA TYR A 49 5.71 0.67 -5.20
C TYR A 49 6.45 0.64 -6.53
N GLN A 50 5.73 0.44 -7.64
CA GLN A 50 6.34 0.47 -8.98
C GLN A 50 7.02 1.82 -9.25
N LYS A 51 6.36 2.92 -8.88
CA LYS A 51 6.95 4.26 -9.03
C LYS A 51 8.22 4.43 -8.20
N VAL A 52 8.23 3.93 -6.95
CA VAL A 52 9.44 3.97 -6.10
C VAL A 52 10.57 3.16 -6.75
N ILE A 53 10.28 1.98 -7.28
CA ILE A 53 11.26 1.14 -7.98
C ILE A 53 11.83 1.88 -9.21
N ASP A 54 10.97 2.51 -10.01
CA ASP A 54 11.37 3.23 -11.21
C ASP A 54 12.20 4.49 -10.91
N ASP A 55 11.89 5.20 -9.81
CA ASP A 55 12.59 6.41 -9.39
C ASP A 55 13.87 6.12 -8.59
N PHE A 56 14.03 4.90 -8.04
CA PHE A 56 15.15 4.53 -7.16
C PHE A 56 16.54 4.84 -7.74
N PRO A 57 16.85 4.54 -9.03
CA PRO A 57 18.16 4.85 -9.60
C PRO A 57 18.47 6.34 -9.60
N LYS A 58 17.47 7.20 -9.90
CA LYS A 58 17.61 8.66 -9.92
C LYS A 58 17.81 9.21 -8.50
N MET A 59 17.02 8.73 -7.54
CA MET A 59 17.14 9.11 -6.13
C MET A 59 18.52 8.74 -5.58
N THR A 60 19.01 7.56 -5.89
CA THR A 60 20.34 7.09 -5.45
C THR A 60 21.45 7.95 -6.03
N GLN A 61 21.33 8.33 -7.30
CA GLN A 61 22.31 9.20 -7.97
C GLN A 61 22.33 10.60 -7.34
N GLU A 62 21.15 11.17 -7.08
CA GLU A 62 21.04 12.50 -6.47
C GLU A 62 21.58 12.50 -5.03
N LEU A 63 21.25 11.49 -4.22
CA LEU A 63 21.81 11.36 -2.88
C LEU A 63 23.33 11.24 -2.88
N ARG A 64 23.91 10.46 -3.80
CA ARG A 64 25.37 10.38 -3.96
C ARG A 64 25.99 11.73 -4.31
N ARG A 65 25.36 12.48 -5.22
CA ARG A 65 25.81 13.82 -5.59
C ARG A 65 25.77 14.77 -4.40
N GLN A 66 24.69 14.77 -3.61
CA GLN A 66 24.55 15.59 -2.42
C GLN A 66 25.61 15.24 -1.37
N LEU A 67 25.87 13.96 -1.12
CA LEU A 67 26.93 13.52 -0.21
C LEU A 67 28.31 14.05 -0.62
N VAL A 68 28.63 14.02 -1.92
CA VAL A 68 29.91 14.57 -2.40
C VAL A 68 29.97 16.08 -2.20
N LEU A 69 28.88 16.80 -2.44
CA LEU A 69 28.82 18.26 -2.24
C LEU A 69 28.97 18.62 -0.76
N GLU A 70 28.30 17.90 0.14
CA GLU A 70 28.40 18.13 1.58
C GLU A 70 29.77 17.76 2.14
N SER A 71 30.40 16.68 1.67
CA SER A 71 31.74 16.27 2.12
C SER A 71 32.82 17.24 1.70
N ASN A 72 32.59 18.05 0.67
CA ASN A 72 33.55 19.07 0.17
C ASN A 72 33.35 20.45 0.82
N LYS A 73 32.39 20.62 1.73
CA LYS A 73 32.23 21.86 2.48
C LYS A 73 33.40 21.98 3.47
N ILE A 74 34.31 22.89 3.14
CA ILE A 74 35.45 23.27 4.04
C ILE A 74 34.86 24.14 5.15
N LEU A 75 35.02 23.73 6.40
CA LEU A 75 34.72 24.57 7.55
C LEU A 75 35.68 25.79 7.53
N PRO A 76 35.19 27.00 7.74
CA PRO A 76 36.06 28.18 7.81
C PRO A 76 37.03 28.03 8.98
N ASN A 77 38.31 28.37 8.73
CA ASN A 77 39.31 28.44 9.79
C ASN A 77 38.91 29.51 10.81
N GLY A 78 38.75 29.11 12.06
CA GLY A 78 38.32 29.99 13.16
C GLY A 78 39.43 30.91 13.68
N ASP A 79 40.68 30.77 13.22
CA ASP A 79 41.85 31.42 13.80
C ASP A 79 41.90 32.93 13.59
N ASP A 80 41.17 33.49 12.60
CA ASP A 80 41.18 34.90 12.25
C ASP A 80 39.86 35.66 12.55
N LEU A 81 38.90 35.04 13.24
CA LEU A 81 37.58 35.61 13.49
C LEU A 81 37.51 36.36 14.83
N PRO A 82 36.84 37.52 14.90
CA PRO A 82 36.50 38.18 16.15
C PRO A 82 35.70 37.26 17.08
N ALA A 83 35.91 37.35 18.41
CA ALA A 83 35.28 36.49 19.40
C ALA A 83 33.75 36.43 19.28
N ALA A 84 33.10 37.57 18.97
CA ALA A 84 31.63 37.62 18.79
C ALA A 84 31.14 36.84 17.55
N GLU A 85 31.89 36.86 16.46
CA GLU A 85 31.56 36.08 15.25
C GLU A 85 31.81 34.61 15.49
N LEU A 86 32.84 34.25 16.24
CA LEU A 86 33.12 32.88 16.64
C LEU A 86 31.98 32.28 17.50
N GLU A 87 31.50 33.03 18.50
CA GLU A 87 30.36 32.66 19.32
C GLU A 87 29.09 32.43 18.47
N GLN A 88 28.82 33.30 17.51
CA GLN A 88 27.70 33.18 16.61
C GLN A 88 27.80 31.90 15.73
N GLN A 89 29.00 31.63 15.20
CA GLN A 89 29.26 30.43 14.42
C GLN A 89 29.11 29.14 15.26
N ILE A 90 29.57 29.15 16.51
CA ILE A 90 29.38 28.03 17.44
C ILE A 90 27.89 27.75 17.66
N LEU A 91 27.07 28.79 17.91
CA LEU A 91 25.64 28.68 18.08
C LEU A 91 24.94 28.14 16.83
N GLN A 92 25.28 28.64 15.66
CA GLN A 92 24.76 28.18 14.38
C GLN A 92 25.14 26.72 14.11
N THR A 93 26.41 26.37 14.31
CA THR A 93 26.91 25.02 14.10
C THR A 93 26.27 24.04 15.10
N SER A 94 26.08 24.44 16.35
CA SER A 94 25.43 23.66 17.38
C SER A 94 23.96 23.39 17.04
N SER A 95 23.23 24.39 16.53
CA SER A 95 21.83 24.24 16.10
C SER A 95 21.72 23.32 14.88
N LEU A 96 22.62 23.45 13.90
CA LEU A 96 22.68 22.56 12.74
C LEU A 96 23.00 21.10 13.16
N LEU A 97 23.92 20.93 14.11
CA LEU A 97 24.27 19.60 14.62
C LEU A 97 23.09 18.93 15.31
N LEU A 98 22.32 19.67 16.11
CA LEU A 98 21.10 19.16 16.74
C LEU A 98 20.04 18.78 15.71
N GLU A 99 19.88 19.59 14.67
CA GLU A 99 18.94 19.27 13.60
C GLU A 99 19.37 18.03 12.81
N GLN A 100 20.64 17.92 12.46
CA GLN A 100 21.18 16.72 11.79
C GLN A 100 21.05 15.48 12.65
N ALA A 101 21.28 15.57 13.96
CA ALA A 101 21.08 14.46 14.89
C ALA A 101 19.61 14.01 14.94
N ARG A 102 18.66 14.96 14.92
CA ARG A 102 17.24 14.66 14.87
C ARG A 102 16.83 13.96 13.56
N LEU A 103 17.32 14.47 12.42
CA LEU A 103 17.06 13.87 11.12
C LEU A 103 17.66 12.45 11.04
N LEU A 104 18.88 12.26 11.54
CA LEU A 104 19.49 10.94 11.61
C LEU A 104 18.66 9.96 12.44
N GLN A 105 18.13 10.40 13.58
CA GLN A 105 17.26 9.58 14.41
C GLN A 105 15.99 9.20 13.67
N GLN A 106 15.35 10.14 12.97
CA GLN A 106 14.15 9.87 12.16
C GLN A 106 14.43 8.84 11.07
N GLU A 107 15.56 8.96 10.36
CA GLU A 107 15.94 8.00 9.32
C GLU A 107 16.25 6.61 9.89
N GLN A 108 16.87 6.55 11.08
CA GLN A 108 17.09 5.28 11.77
C GLN A 108 15.79 4.61 12.17
N ASP A 109 14.83 5.37 12.69
CA ASP A 109 13.51 4.83 13.08
C ASP A 109 12.74 4.35 11.84
N HIS A 110 12.75 5.12 10.76
CA HIS A 110 12.16 4.73 9.48
C HIS A 110 12.82 3.46 8.89
N THR A 111 14.14 3.36 8.98
CA THR A 111 14.87 2.15 8.54
C THR A 111 14.47 0.92 9.36
N ARG A 112 14.22 1.07 10.66
CA ARG A 112 13.71 -0.02 11.50
C ARG A 112 12.30 -0.45 11.09
N GLU A 113 11.39 0.50 10.87
CA GLU A 113 10.03 0.22 10.40
C GLU A 113 10.03 -0.55 9.06
N ILE A 114 10.87 -0.13 8.12
CA ILE A 114 11.05 -0.86 6.84
C ILE A 114 11.58 -2.27 7.09
N SER A 115 12.59 -2.41 7.94
CA SER A 115 13.18 -3.72 8.27
C SER A 115 12.17 -4.67 8.90
N ASP A 116 11.35 -4.17 9.82
CA ASP A 116 10.28 -4.95 10.46
C ASP A 116 9.22 -5.37 9.45
N SER A 117 8.83 -4.46 8.56
CA SER A 117 7.88 -4.74 7.48
C SER A 117 8.42 -5.80 6.51
N LEU A 118 9.69 -5.69 6.12
CA LEU A 118 10.37 -6.69 5.27
C LEU A 118 10.45 -8.06 5.97
N GLY A 119 10.65 -8.09 7.28
CA GLY A 119 10.64 -9.33 8.06
C GLY A 119 9.29 -10.05 8.05
N GLN A 120 8.18 -9.31 7.94
CA GLN A 120 6.83 -9.86 7.90
C GLN A 120 6.37 -10.23 6.48
N LEU A 121 6.99 -9.65 5.45
CA LEU A 121 6.56 -9.79 4.06
C LEU A 121 6.45 -11.24 3.57
N PRO A 122 7.40 -12.17 3.84
CA PRO A 122 7.28 -13.56 3.39
C PRO A 122 6.06 -14.28 3.96
N GLN A 123 5.71 -14.01 5.22
CA GLN A 123 4.53 -14.57 5.84
C GLN A 123 3.26 -14.00 5.20
N GLN A 124 3.20 -12.69 5.00
CA GLN A 124 2.07 -12.02 4.35
C GLN A 124 1.87 -12.54 2.91
N GLN A 125 2.93 -12.74 2.14
CA GLN A 125 2.87 -13.32 0.79
C GLN A 125 2.32 -14.74 0.82
N THR A 126 2.77 -15.56 1.77
CA THR A 126 2.30 -16.94 1.92
C THR A 126 0.82 -16.98 2.25
N ASP A 127 0.37 -16.16 3.18
CA ASP A 127 -1.04 -16.10 3.61
C ASP A 127 -1.93 -15.54 2.49
N ALA A 128 -1.49 -14.53 1.76
CA ALA A 128 -2.21 -13.99 0.61
C ALA A 128 -2.37 -15.04 -0.51
N ARG A 129 -1.32 -15.81 -0.83
CA ARG A 129 -1.38 -16.88 -1.83
C ARG A 129 -2.30 -18.01 -1.40
N ARG A 130 -2.30 -18.39 -0.12
CA ARG A 130 -3.24 -19.38 0.42
C ARG A 130 -4.68 -18.90 0.31
N ALA A 131 -4.95 -17.65 0.69
CA ALA A 131 -6.28 -17.07 0.59
C ALA A 131 -6.76 -17.01 -0.86
N LEU A 132 -5.90 -16.65 -1.82
CA LEU A 132 -6.22 -16.66 -3.24
C LEU A 132 -6.57 -18.10 -3.71
N THR A 133 -5.75 -19.08 -3.37
CA THR A 133 -5.98 -20.48 -3.76
C THR A 133 -7.32 -21.00 -3.23
N GLU A 134 -7.66 -20.70 -1.98
CA GLU A 134 -8.92 -21.14 -1.37
C GLU A 134 -10.14 -20.51 -2.07
N VAL A 135 -10.07 -19.21 -2.39
CA VAL A 135 -11.16 -18.55 -3.12
C VAL A 135 -11.29 -19.10 -4.54
N GLN A 136 -10.19 -19.35 -5.22
CA GLN A 136 -10.21 -19.98 -6.55
C GLN A 136 -10.84 -21.36 -6.52
N ARG A 137 -10.53 -22.18 -5.49
CA ARG A 137 -11.16 -23.48 -5.28
C ARG A 137 -12.68 -23.37 -5.07
N ARG A 138 -13.12 -22.40 -4.25
CA ARG A 138 -14.56 -22.13 -4.03
C ARG A 138 -15.24 -21.66 -5.31
N LEU A 139 -14.58 -20.82 -6.10
CA LEU A 139 -15.07 -20.31 -7.38
C LEU A 139 -15.25 -21.45 -8.41
N GLN A 140 -14.27 -22.37 -8.48
CA GLN A 140 -14.35 -23.53 -9.38
C GLN A 140 -15.45 -24.51 -8.98
N ALA A 141 -15.82 -24.57 -7.71
CA ALA A 141 -16.91 -25.42 -7.22
C ALA A 141 -18.31 -24.85 -7.50
N GLN A 142 -18.41 -23.59 -7.96
CA GLN A 142 -19.69 -22.97 -8.29
C GLN A 142 -20.18 -23.40 -9.68
N PRO A 143 -21.50 -23.51 -9.89
CA PRO A 143 -22.07 -23.76 -11.21
C PRO A 143 -21.77 -22.57 -12.15
N ALA A 144 -21.39 -22.87 -13.39
CA ALA A 144 -21.01 -21.85 -14.38
C ALA A 144 -22.17 -20.90 -14.74
N ASN A 145 -23.42 -21.35 -14.65
CA ASN A 145 -24.63 -20.59 -14.98
C ASN A 145 -25.62 -20.62 -13.82
N PRO A 146 -25.47 -19.78 -12.80
CA PRO A 146 -26.40 -19.68 -11.70
C PRO A 146 -27.76 -19.12 -12.18
N THR A 147 -28.85 -19.77 -11.80
CA THR A 147 -30.22 -19.42 -12.24
C THR A 147 -30.96 -18.54 -11.25
N THR A 148 -30.54 -18.54 -9.98
CA THR A 148 -31.21 -17.75 -8.94
C THR A 148 -30.46 -16.44 -8.67
N PRO A 149 -31.17 -15.34 -8.30
CA PRO A 149 -30.51 -14.08 -7.95
C PRO A 149 -29.45 -14.23 -6.85
N TYR A 150 -29.71 -15.04 -5.83
CA TYR A 150 -28.76 -15.35 -4.78
C TYR A 150 -27.50 -16.05 -5.30
N ALA A 151 -27.65 -17.06 -6.15
CA ALA A 151 -26.51 -17.77 -6.71
C ALA A 151 -25.68 -16.87 -7.65
N GLN A 152 -26.32 -15.94 -8.36
CA GLN A 152 -25.63 -14.93 -9.16
C GLN A 152 -24.83 -13.95 -8.28
N ALA A 153 -25.43 -13.47 -7.19
CA ALA A 153 -24.76 -12.60 -6.23
C ALA A 153 -23.58 -13.33 -5.53
N ALA A 154 -23.76 -14.59 -5.14
CA ALA A 154 -22.71 -15.41 -4.56
C ALA A 154 -21.55 -15.65 -5.54
N LEU A 155 -21.84 -15.88 -6.81
CA LEU A 155 -20.81 -15.98 -7.84
C LEU A 155 -20.06 -14.65 -8.04
N ALA A 156 -20.79 -13.52 -8.10
CA ALA A 156 -20.20 -12.19 -8.20
C ALA A 156 -19.29 -11.87 -7.01
N LEU A 157 -19.71 -12.24 -5.79
CA LEU A 157 -18.91 -12.12 -4.58
C LEU A 157 -17.58 -12.90 -4.71
N LEU A 158 -17.62 -14.17 -5.08
CA LEU A 158 -16.42 -14.98 -5.23
C LEU A 158 -15.48 -14.47 -6.34
N GLN A 159 -16.03 -13.97 -7.44
CA GLN A 159 -15.24 -13.36 -8.52
C GLN A 159 -14.54 -12.07 -8.06
N THR A 160 -15.22 -11.21 -7.32
CA THR A 160 -14.63 -9.97 -6.80
C THR A 160 -13.60 -10.25 -5.71
N GLU A 161 -13.89 -11.21 -4.82
CA GLU A 161 -12.93 -11.67 -3.81
C GLU A 161 -11.67 -12.25 -4.47
N ALA A 162 -11.80 -13.11 -5.46
CA ALA A 162 -10.65 -13.68 -6.18
C ALA A 162 -9.80 -12.60 -6.85
N ALA A 163 -10.44 -11.60 -7.46
CA ALA A 163 -9.75 -10.49 -8.10
C ALA A 163 -9.03 -9.58 -7.07
N ALA A 164 -9.63 -9.33 -5.91
CA ALA A 164 -9.02 -8.56 -4.84
C ALA A 164 -7.84 -9.32 -4.21
N ARG A 165 -8.01 -10.62 -3.92
CA ARG A 165 -6.92 -11.47 -3.39
C ARG A 165 -5.74 -11.56 -4.36
N LYS A 166 -6.01 -11.62 -5.67
CA LYS A 166 -4.96 -11.57 -6.68
C LYS A 166 -4.23 -10.22 -6.64
N ALA A 167 -4.95 -9.11 -6.65
CA ALA A 167 -4.34 -7.79 -6.56
C ALA A 167 -3.49 -7.62 -5.29
N LYS A 168 -3.90 -8.24 -4.16
CA LYS A 168 -3.10 -8.24 -2.93
C LYS A 168 -1.83 -9.07 -3.05
N VAL A 169 -1.85 -10.20 -3.74
CA VAL A 169 -0.63 -10.97 -4.04
C VAL A 169 0.31 -10.15 -4.92
N ASP A 170 -0.21 -9.54 -5.99
CA ASP A 170 0.58 -8.71 -6.92
C ASP A 170 1.19 -7.49 -6.18
N GLU A 171 0.46 -6.85 -5.26
CA GLU A 171 0.97 -5.78 -4.38
C GLU A 171 2.15 -6.25 -3.51
N LEU A 172 1.99 -7.40 -2.83
CA LEU A 172 3.02 -7.94 -1.93
C LEU A 172 4.24 -8.52 -2.67
N GLU A 173 4.16 -8.75 -3.97
CA GLU A 173 5.30 -9.13 -4.81
C GLU A 173 6.12 -7.91 -5.25
N LEU A 174 5.54 -6.71 -5.22
CA LEU A 174 6.23 -5.43 -5.52
C LEU A 174 6.76 -4.73 -4.25
N ALA A 175 6.21 -5.05 -3.08
CA ALA A 175 6.61 -4.45 -1.80
C ALA A 175 7.99 -4.93 -1.35
#